data_b18f200c2e7cddefe3f453d9f8bc6ed8
#
_entry.id   b18f200c2e7cddefe3f453d9f8bc6ed8
#
_cell.length_a   1.000
_cell.length_b   1.000
_cell.length_c   1.000
_cell.angle_alpha   90.00
_cell.angle_beta   90.00
_cell.angle_gamma   90.00
#
_symmetry.space_group_name_H-M   'P 1'
#
loop_
_entity.id
_entity.type
_entity.pdbx_description
1 polymer ?
#
loop_
_entity_poly.entity_id
_entity_poly.type
_entity_poly.pdbx_seq_one_letter_code
_entity_poly.pdbx_strand_id
1 'polypeptide(L)'
;MDNFLVLGNRVPYEYFLTKGKGESNAGSAGLPYETGSYDAALNDAGIQNSNVIEYTSVIPVGAKEISKEEGLKRINWGEVLEVIKAQSNGKRGEHISAAVMTTTIIDPNGKYLGGFACEYSGSGTRKEAEDSLIISIAGMIKRRGYGNIKGETKIYKDNITDSGYKIHPGKVFIYDDIKVNQEHGSVFCAICFISYRYPHLSNSQDVYANVNINKSIAFVKHNKTMKNKRGKKHGKK
;
A
#
# COMPACT_ATOMS: atom_id res chain seq x y z
N MET A 1 26.19 -26.05 -4.51
CA MET A 1 25.29 -25.26 -5.39
C MET A 1 24.22 -24.68 -4.52
N ASP A 2 24.18 -23.36 -4.45
CA ASP A 2 23.17 -22.67 -3.68
C ASP A 2 21.81 -22.87 -4.34
N ASN A 3 20.85 -23.37 -3.58
CA ASN A 3 19.49 -23.58 -4.07
C ASN A 3 18.75 -22.24 -4.06
N PHE A 4 18.68 -21.56 -5.18
CA PHE A 4 17.89 -20.34 -5.35
C PHE A 4 16.46 -20.71 -5.77
N LEU A 5 15.48 -20.05 -5.15
CA LEU A 5 14.10 -20.01 -5.64
C LEU A 5 13.96 -18.77 -6.53
N VAL A 6 13.83 -18.97 -7.84
CA VAL A 6 13.57 -17.88 -8.80
C VAL A 6 12.07 -17.73 -8.95
N LEU A 7 11.54 -16.59 -8.48
CA LEU A 7 10.14 -16.20 -8.64
C LEU A 7 10.05 -15.17 -9.76
N GLY A 8 8.98 -15.25 -10.56
CA GLY A 8 8.66 -14.23 -11.55
C GLY A 8 8.15 -12.93 -10.93
N ASN A 9 7.66 -12.01 -11.75
CA ASN A 9 7.04 -10.78 -11.28
C ASN A 9 5.86 -11.12 -10.37
N ARG A 10 5.71 -10.35 -9.29
CA ARG A 10 4.60 -10.44 -8.35
C ARG A 10 3.57 -9.37 -8.61
N VAL A 11 2.32 -9.64 -8.26
CA VAL A 11 1.19 -8.73 -8.38
C VAL A 11 0.61 -8.52 -6.99
N PRO A 12 0.53 -7.27 -6.49
CA PRO A 12 -0.09 -6.97 -5.20
C PRO A 12 -1.51 -7.52 -5.11
N TYR A 13 -1.85 -8.10 -3.95
CA TYR A 13 -3.15 -8.76 -3.80
C TYR A 13 -3.97 -8.22 -2.65
N GLU A 14 -3.56 -8.42 -1.41
CA GLU A 14 -4.29 -7.86 -0.27
C GLU A 14 -3.62 -6.57 0.19
N TYR A 15 -4.47 -5.59 0.52
CA TYR A 15 -4.02 -4.31 1.04
C TYR A 15 -4.95 -3.81 2.15
N PHE A 16 -4.42 -2.98 3.00
CA PHE A 16 -5.20 -2.21 3.96
C PHE A 16 -4.94 -0.71 3.78
N LEU A 17 -5.85 0.09 4.32
CA LEU A 17 -5.74 1.54 4.31
C LEU A 17 -5.24 2.03 5.66
N THR A 18 -4.30 2.97 5.63
CA THR A 18 -3.85 3.66 6.83
C THR A 18 -3.57 5.11 6.58
N LYS A 19 -3.57 5.88 7.65
CA LYS A 19 -3.19 7.28 7.68
C LYS A 19 -2.61 7.60 9.04
N GLY A 20 -1.81 8.64 9.09
CA GLY A 20 -1.24 9.11 10.33
C GLY A 20 -0.68 10.52 10.18
N LYS A 21 -0.53 11.18 11.32
CA LYS A 21 0.03 12.52 11.44
C LYS A 21 0.92 12.61 12.66
N GLY A 22 1.95 13.42 12.57
CA GLY A 22 2.90 13.58 13.64
C GLY A 22 3.53 14.94 13.63
N GLU A 23 3.99 15.36 14.79
CA GLU A 23 4.70 16.62 14.98
C GLU A 23 5.97 16.37 15.79
N SER A 24 6.98 17.21 15.58
CA SER A 24 8.19 17.23 16.39
C SER A 24 8.69 18.64 16.58
N ASN A 25 9.26 18.91 17.76
CA ASN A 25 10.00 20.14 17.98
C ASN A 25 11.43 20.00 17.46
N ALA A 26 12.04 21.14 17.15
CA ALA A 26 13.45 21.20 16.84
C ALA A 26 14.27 20.54 17.95
N GLY A 27 15.01 19.51 17.60
CA GLY A 27 15.98 18.86 18.50
C GLY A 27 17.28 19.64 18.57
N SER A 28 18.37 18.93 18.78
CA SER A 28 19.72 19.52 18.72
C SER A 28 20.07 19.97 17.30
N ALA A 29 20.87 21.01 17.19
CA ALA A 29 21.35 21.51 15.90
C ALA A 29 21.94 20.37 15.05
N GLY A 30 21.54 20.31 13.76
CA GLY A 30 22.01 19.30 12.82
C GLY A 30 21.19 18.01 12.73
N LEU A 31 20.13 17.85 13.54
CA LEU A 31 19.21 16.74 13.37
C LEU A 31 18.12 17.04 12.33
N PRO A 32 17.72 16.06 11.50
CA PRO A 32 16.63 16.24 10.55
C PRO A 32 15.28 16.16 11.26
N TYR A 33 14.68 17.29 11.57
CA TYR A 33 13.44 17.39 12.36
C TYR A 33 12.22 16.84 11.60
N GLU A 34 12.20 16.99 10.29
CA GLU A 34 11.20 16.40 9.43
C GLU A 34 11.17 14.86 9.56
N THR A 35 12.32 14.24 9.83
CA THR A 35 12.38 12.81 10.11
C THR A 35 11.63 12.45 11.39
N GLY A 36 11.73 13.26 12.43
CA GLY A 36 11.01 13.06 13.69
C GLY A 36 9.50 13.18 13.54
N SER A 37 9.01 14.16 12.80
CA SER A 37 7.57 14.32 12.54
C SER A 37 7.04 13.21 11.63
N TYR A 38 7.83 12.74 10.66
CA TYR A 38 7.46 11.63 9.80
C TYR A 38 7.42 10.30 10.56
N ASP A 39 8.40 10.03 11.42
CA ASP A 39 8.39 8.84 12.29
C ASP A 39 7.16 8.82 13.21
N ALA A 40 6.79 9.96 13.78
CA ALA A 40 5.57 10.11 14.57
C ALA A 40 4.30 9.85 13.72
N ALA A 41 4.27 10.29 12.45
CA ALA A 41 3.16 10.02 11.54
C ALA A 41 3.08 8.53 11.17
N LEU A 42 4.21 7.83 10.97
CA LEU A 42 4.24 6.38 10.75
C LEU A 42 3.78 5.62 12.00
N ASN A 43 4.12 6.10 13.19
CA ASN A 43 3.65 5.51 14.45
C ASN A 43 2.13 5.66 14.61
N ASP A 44 1.55 6.82 14.31
CA ASP A 44 0.10 7.03 14.31
C ASP A 44 -0.60 6.16 13.25
N ALA A 45 0.04 5.97 12.10
CA ALA A 45 -0.41 5.04 11.06
C ALA A 45 -0.29 3.56 11.46
N GLY A 46 0.51 3.22 12.47
CA GLY A 46 0.76 1.86 12.97
C GLY A 46 1.79 1.07 12.17
N ILE A 47 2.59 1.71 11.32
CA ILE A 47 3.56 1.05 10.41
C ILE A 47 5.02 1.48 10.64
N GLN A 48 5.31 2.10 11.77
CA GLN A 48 6.62 2.66 12.14
C GLN A 48 7.77 1.63 12.13
N ASN A 49 7.45 0.35 12.26
CA ASN A 49 8.45 -0.72 12.30
C ASN A 49 8.67 -1.40 10.94
N SER A 50 8.15 -0.83 9.86
CA SER A 50 8.27 -1.35 8.49
C SER A 50 9.24 -0.53 7.65
N ASN A 51 9.89 -1.19 6.69
CA ASN A 51 10.65 -0.51 5.64
C ASN A 51 9.70 -0.13 4.49
N VAL A 52 9.25 1.11 4.45
CA VAL A 52 8.27 1.58 3.47
C VAL A 52 8.92 1.78 2.10
N ILE A 53 8.37 1.12 1.07
CA ILE A 53 8.74 1.30 -0.34
C ILE A 53 7.53 1.80 -1.13
N GLU A 54 7.72 2.86 -1.91
CA GLU A 54 6.66 3.50 -2.65
C GLU A 54 6.44 2.85 -4.02
N TYR A 55 5.19 2.51 -4.29
CA TYR A 55 4.69 2.14 -5.61
C TYR A 55 4.17 3.37 -6.35
N THR A 56 4.08 3.23 -7.68
CA THR A 56 3.34 4.18 -8.52
C THR A 56 1.82 4.00 -8.32
N SER A 57 1.02 4.11 -9.36
CA SER A 57 -0.41 4.39 -9.27
C SER A 57 -1.31 3.22 -9.68
N VAL A 58 -0.84 1.98 -9.83
CA VAL A 58 -1.66 0.89 -10.42
C VAL A 58 -2.23 -0.03 -9.34
N ILE A 59 -3.56 -0.18 -9.34
CA ILE A 59 -4.26 -1.16 -8.52
C ILE A 59 -4.58 -2.39 -9.39
N PRO A 60 -4.03 -3.57 -9.08
CA PRO A 60 -4.20 -4.76 -9.89
C PRO A 60 -5.64 -5.30 -9.89
N VAL A 61 -5.98 -6.06 -10.94
CA VAL A 61 -7.21 -6.83 -11.00
C VAL A 61 -7.26 -7.83 -9.84
N GLY A 62 -8.36 -7.82 -9.10
CA GLY A 62 -8.58 -8.72 -7.98
C GLY A 62 -7.83 -8.35 -6.70
N ALA A 63 -7.20 -7.18 -6.65
CA ALA A 63 -6.70 -6.65 -5.38
C ALA A 63 -7.86 -6.51 -4.37
N LYS A 64 -7.61 -6.94 -3.12
CA LYS A 64 -8.62 -7.07 -2.08
C LYS A 64 -8.27 -6.22 -0.87
N GLU A 65 -9.19 -5.37 -0.46
CA GLU A 65 -9.07 -4.64 0.80
C GLU A 65 -9.36 -5.56 1.99
N ILE A 66 -8.53 -5.44 3.02
CA ILE A 66 -8.75 -6.04 4.34
C ILE A 66 -8.76 -4.93 5.38
N SER A 67 -9.17 -5.23 6.60
CA SER A 67 -9.14 -4.23 7.67
C SER A 67 -7.70 -3.83 8.04
N LYS A 68 -7.53 -2.59 8.50
CA LYS A 68 -6.24 -2.11 9.03
C LYS A 68 -5.72 -3.03 10.14
N GLU A 69 -6.62 -3.45 11.03
CA GLU A 69 -6.27 -4.31 12.16
C GLU A 69 -5.73 -5.68 11.69
N GLU A 70 -6.36 -6.29 10.69
CA GLU A 70 -5.88 -7.55 10.11
C GLU A 70 -4.52 -7.35 9.42
N GLY A 71 -4.37 -6.26 8.66
CA GLY A 71 -3.13 -5.91 7.99
C GLY A 71 -1.96 -5.76 8.96
N LEU A 72 -2.16 -4.97 10.02
CA LEU A 72 -1.11 -4.71 11.02
C LEU A 72 -0.67 -5.97 11.77
N LYS A 73 -1.57 -6.93 12.02
CA LYS A 73 -1.23 -8.22 12.65
C LYS A 73 -0.31 -9.10 11.78
N ARG A 74 -0.22 -8.82 10.48
CA ARG A 74 0.53 -9.62 9.50
C ARG A 74 1.89 -9.02 9.16
N ILE A 75 2.20 -7.83 9.67
CA ILE A 75 3.49 -7.15 9.47
C ILE A 75 4.43 -7.50 10.61
N ASN A 76 5.62 -7.98 10.28
CA ASN A 76 6.68 -8.21 11.24
C ASN A 76 7.67 -7.04 11.26
N TRP A 77 8.42 -6.94 12.33
CA TRP A 77 9.46 -5.93 12.51
C TRP A 77 10.50 -6.00 11.37
N GLY A 78 10.71 -4.87 10.70
CA GLY A 78 11.71 -4.72 9.63
C GLY A 78 11.28 -5.27 8.27
N GLU A 79 10.04 -5.78 8.12
CA GLU A 79 9.54 -6.18 6.81
C GLU A 79 9.43 -5.00 5.85
N VAL A 80 9.58 -5.33 4.57
CA VAL A 80 9.33 -4.38 3.48
C VAL A 80 7.83 -4.24 3.29
N LEU A 81 7.32 -3.02 3.50
CA LEU A 81 5.93 -2.65 3.27
C LEU A 81 5.83 -1.79 2.03
N GLU A 82 5.24 -2.33 0.98
CA GLU A 82 5.06 -1.63 -0.29
C GLU A 82 3.75 -0.86 -0.28
N VAL A 83 3.82 0.44 -0.58
CA VAL A 83 2.69 1.34 -0.43
C VAL A 83 2.47 2.24 -1.64
N ILE A 84 1.22 2.63 -1.89
CA ILE A 84 0.89 3.84 -2.64
C ILE A 84 0.57 4.90 -1.59
N LYS A 85 1.32 6.00 -1.53
CA LYS A 85 1.21 6.97 -0.46
C LYS A 85 1.18 8.42 -0.93
N ALA A 86 0.44 9.25 -0.21
CA ALA A 86 0.60 10.68 -0.18
C ALA A 86 1.25 11.10 1.14
N GLN A 87 2.14 12.08 1.10
CA GLN A 87 2.80 12.64 2.27
C GLN A 87 2.96 14.15 2.11
N SER A 88 2.65 14.91 3.14
CA SER A 88 2.96 16.34 3.24
C SER A 88 3.74 16.62 4.51
N ASN A 89 4.71 17.52 4.40
CA ASN A 89 5.48 18.04 5.53
C ASN A 89 5.32 19.55 5.60
N GLY A 90 5.36 20.09 6.80
CA GLY A 90 5.24 21.53 7.02
C GLY A 90 5.88 21.99 8.30
N LYS A 91 5.91 23.31 8.47
CA LYS A 91 6.47 24.00 9.64
C LYS A 91 5.36 24.58 10.52
N ARG A 92 5.72 25.00 11.71
CA ARG A 92 4.80 25.64 12.67
C ARG A 92 3.93 26.70 12.01
N GLY A 93 2.63 26.62 12.22
CA GLY A 93 1.60 27.52 11.71
C GLY A 93 1.06 27.13 10.33
N GLU A 94 1.72 26.24 9.61
CA GLU A 94 1.23 25.76 8.31
C GLU A 94 0.11 24.72 8.49
N HIS A 95 -0.83 24.71 7.57
CA HIS A 95 -1.79 23.62 7.39
C HIS A 95 -1.28 22.71 6.30
N ILE A 96 -1.19 21.43 6.58
CA ILE A 96 -0.73 20.40 5.63
C ILE A 96 -1.76 19.29 5.55
N SER A 97 -1.90 18.70 4.36
CA SER A 97 -2.84 17.62 4.13
C SER A 97 -2.31 16.62 3.10
N ALA A 98 -2.75 15.37 3.21
CA ALA A 98 -2.45 14.31 2.30
C ALA A 98 -3.72 13.51 1.98
N ALA A 99 -3.84 13.03 0.75
CA ALA A 99 -4.95 12.16 0.37
C ALA A 99 -4.54 11.15 -0.72
N VAL A 100 -5.19 9.98 -0.70
CA VAL A 100 -5.13 8.99 -1.77
C VAL A 100 -6.53 8.65 -2.21
N MET A 101 -6.76 8.63 -3.53
CA MET A 101 -8.03 8.22 -4.13
C MET A 101 -7.79 7.17 -5.19
N THR A 102 -8.60 6.10 -5.19
CA THR A 102 -8.57 5.10 -6.25
C THR A 102 -9.73 5.26 -7.23
N THR A 103 -9.52 4.76 -8.44
CA THR A 103 -10.57 4.57 -9.43
C THR A 103 -10.54 3.15 -9.97
N THR A 104 -11.69 2.62 -10.35
CA THR A 104 -11.80 1.36 -11.07
C THR A 104 -12.08 1.61 -12.54
N ILE A 105 -11.67 0.64 -13.39
CA ILE A 105 -11.84 0.71 -14.83
C ILE A 105 -12.49 -0.57 -15.33
N ILE A 106 -13.59 -0.41 -16.07
CA ILE A 106 -14.30 -1.51 -16.73
C ILE A 106 -14.31 -1.19 -18.22
N ASP A 107 -13.96 -2.17 -19.05
CA ASP A 107 -13.94 -2.00 -20.50
C ASP A 107 -15.38 -1.95 -21.10
N PRO A 108 -15.52 -1.58 -22.38
CA PRO A 108 -16.84 -1.53 -23.05
C PRO A 108 -17.58 -2.88 -23.08
N ASN A 109 -16.89 -4.01 -22.89
CA ASN A 109 -17.47 -5.35 -22.84
C ASN A 109 -17.84 -5.79 -21.40
N GLY A 110 -17.67 -4.91 -20.42
CA GLY A 110 -17.97 -5.18 -19.01
C GLY A 110 -16.84 -5.90 -18.23
N LYS A 111 -15.66 -6.06 -18.83
CA LYS A 111 -14.52 -6.69 -18.16
C LYS A 111 -13.84 -5.68 -17.22
N TYR A 112 -13.64 -6.06 -15.96
CA TYR A 112 -12.87 -5.28 -15.00
C TYR A 112 -11.37 -5.36 -15.31
N LEU A 113 -10.73 -4.21 -15.50
CA LEU A 113 -9.32 -4.08 -15.88
C LEU A 113 -8.39 -3.74 -14.72
N GLY A 114 -8.91 -3.56 -13.51
CA GLY A 114 -8.17 -3.02 -12.37
C GLY A 114 -8.48 -1.55 -12.13
N GLY A 115 -7.51 -0.81 -11.63
CA GLY A 115 -7.71 0.60 -11.30
C GLY A 115 -6.42 1.38 -11.22
N PHE A 116 -6.58 2.65 -10.87
CA PHE A 116 -5.48 3.56 -10.55
C PHE A 116 -5.69 4.17 -9.18
N ALA A 117 -4.59 4.56 -8.55
CA ALA A 117 -4.58 5.47 -7.43
C ALA A 117 -3.96 6.81 -7.86
N CYS A 118 -4.42 7.90 -7.28
CA CYS A 118 -3.81 9.21 -7.38
C CYS A 118 -3.58 9.74 -5.97
N GLU A 119 -2.49 10.49 -5.81
CA GLU A 119 -2.02 11.04 -4.56
C GLU A 119 -2.14 12.57 -4.58
N TYR A 120 -2.52 13.14 -3.45
CA TYR A 120 -2.53 14.57 -3.18
C TYR A 120 -1.65 14.88 -1.98
N SER A 121 -0.76 15.84 -2.14
CA SER A 121 0.10 16.38 -1.08
C SER A 121 0.04 17.90 -1.16
N GLY A 122 -0.37 18.56 -0.07
CA GLY A 122 -0.56 20.01 -0.09
C GLY A 122 -1.07 20.58 1.22
N SER A 123 -1.85 21.65 1.12
CA SER A 123 -2.46 22.37 2.25
C SER A 123 -3.98 22.54 2.10
N GLY A 124 -4.57 21.88 1.11
CA GLY A 124 -6.00 22.00 0.83
C GLY A 124 -6.87 21.24 1.81
N THR A 125 -8.11 21.69 1.91
CA THR A 125 -9.19 20.99 2.59
C THR A 125 -9.49 19.65 1.92
N ARG A 126 -10.25 18.80 2.61
CA ARG A 126 -10.72 17.54 2.05
C ARG A 126 -11.39 17.71 0.67
N LYS A 127 -12.20 18.76 0.49
CA LYS A 127 -12.89 19.01 -0.78
C LYS A 127 -11.93 19.42 -1.88
N GLU A 128 -10.94 20.28 -1.59
CA GLU A 128 -9.93 20.70 -2.54
C GLU A 128 -9.04 19.52 -2.96
N ALA A 129 -8.68 18.64 -2.03
CA ALA A 129 -7.97 17.40 -2.33
C ALA A 129 -8.80 16.47 -3.25
N GLU A 130 -10.09 16.29 -2.96
CA GLU A 130 -11.02 15.55 -3.84
C GLU A 130 -11.04 16.10 -5.25
N ASP A 131 -11.22 17.41 -5.40
CA ASP A 131 -11.32 18.09 -6.71
C ASP A 131 -10.00 17.93 -7.49
N SER A 132 -8.88 18.08 -6.83
CA SER A 132 -7.55 17.87 -7.43
C SER A 132 -7.37 16.42 -7.92
N LEU A 133 -7.75 15.44 -7.09
CA LEU A 133 -7.61 14.02 -7.42
C LEU A 133 -8.53 13.59 -8.55
N ILE A 134 -9.74 14.14 -8.65
CA ILE A 134 -10.66 13.93 -9.78
C ILE A 134 -10.04 14.39 -11.10
N ILE A 135 -9.43 15.57 -11.10
CA ILE A 135 -8.74 16.12 -12.27
C ILE A 135 -7.56 15.20 -12.66
N SER A 136 -6.79 14.75 -11.68
CA SER A 136 -5.64 13.85 -11.89
C SER A 136 -6.09 12.51 -12.48
N ILE A 137 -7.17 11.91 -11.95
CA ILE A 137 -7.76 10.68 -12.47
C ILE A 137 -8.24 10.87 -13.91
N ALA A 138 -8.99 11.93 -14.21
CA ALA A 138 -9.47 12.20 -15.57
C ALA A 138 -8.30 12.34 -16.57
N GLY A 139 -7.25 13.04 -16.17
CA GLY A 139 -6.02 13.17 -16.94
C GLY A 139 -5.30 11.84 -17.16
N MET A 140 -5.23 10.98 -16.14
CA MET A 140 -4.63 9.66 -16.23
C MET A 140 -5.41 8.75 -17.17
N ILE A 141 -6.73 8.70 -17.05
CA ILE A 141 -7.64 7.95 -17.93
C ILE A 141 -7.40 8.32 -19.40
N LYS A 142 -7.36 9.62 -19.69
CA LYS A 142 -7.09 10.13 -21.03
C LYS A 142 -5.71 9.70 -21.56
N ARG A 143 -4.65 9.94 -20.77
CA ARG A 143 -3.27 9.62 -21.20
C ARG A 143 -3.02 8.15 -21.43
N ARG A 144 -3.77 7.28 -20.77
CA ARG A 144 -3.66 5.81 -20.92
C ARG A 144 -4.57 5.22 -22.00
N GLY A 145 -5.23 6.07 -22.81
CA GLY A 145 -6.00 5.64 -23.97
C GLY A 145 -7.42 5.14 -23.65
N TYR A 146 -7.93 5.38 -22.44
CA TYR A 146 -9.32 5.01 -22.10
C TYR A 146 -10.36 6.03 -22.54
N GLY A 147 -9.94 7.10 -23.23
CA GLY A 147 -10.80 8.17 -23.72
C GLY A 147 -10.98 9.32 -22.70
N ASN A 148 -11.84 10.28 -23.06
CA ASN A 148 -12.21 11.39 -22.19
C ASN A 148 -13.51 11.07 -21.44
N ILE A 149 -13.58 11.40 -20.16
CA ILE A 149 -14.85 11.30 -19.39
C ILE A 149 -15.85 12.27 -19.98
N LYS A 150 -17.06 11.80 -20.25
CA LYS A 150 -18.16 12.62 -20.79
C LYS A 150 -18.76 13.52 -19.70
N GLY A 151 -18.68 14.83 -19.91
CA GLY A 151 -19.17 15.82 -18.96
C GLY A 151 -18.29 15.98 -17.72
N GLU A 152 -18.88 16.44 -16.63
CA GLU A 152 -18.21 16.60 -15.35
C GLU A 152 -17.92 15.25 -14.69
N THR A 153 -16.70 15.05 -14.21
CA THR A 153 -16.32 13.81 -13.49
C THR A 153 -16.97 13.78 -12.12
N LYS A 154 -17.75 12.74 -11.86
CA LYS A 154 -18.49 12.54 -10.62
C LYS A 154 -17.78 11.52 -9.74
N ILE A 155 -17.42 11.92 -8.51
CA ILE A 155 -16.87 11.03 -7.49
C ILE A 155 -17.97 10.12 -6.92
N TYR A 156 -17.61 8.90 -6.53
CA TYR A 156 -18.50 7.87 -5.99
C TYR A 156 -19.61 7.43 -6.95
N LYS A 157 -19.45 7.70 -8.24
CA LYS A 157 -20.40 7.33 -9.30
C LYS A 157 -19.69 6.81 -10.53
N ASP A 158 -20.41 6.05 -11.31
CA ASP A 158 -19.96 5.62 -12.63
C ASP A 158 -19.90 6.82 -13.59
N ASN A 159 -18.77 6.95 -14.26
CA ASN A 159 -18.55 7.89 -15.34
C ASN A 159 -18.25 7.09 -16.61
N ILE A 160 -18.74 7.57 -17.75
CA ILE A 160 -18.52 6.90 -19.05
C ILE A 160 -17.61 7.77 -19.90
N THR A 161 -16.59 7.16 -20.50
CA THR A 161 -15.73 7.85 -21.46
C THR A 161 -16.34 7.85 -22.86
N ASP A 162 -15.81 8.70 -23.76
CA ASP A 162 -16.17 8.73 -25.17
C ASP A 162 -15.84 7.40 -25.88
N SER A 163 -14.85 6.66 -25.38
CA SER A 163 -14.47 5.32 -25.84
C SER A 163 -15.26 4.18 -25.18
N GLY A 164 -16.27 4.48 -24.37
CA GLY A 164 -17.19 3.51 -23.75
C GLY A 164 -16.68 2.84 -22.47
N TYR A 165 -15.52 3.21 -21.95
CA TYR A 165 -15.05 2.69 -20.66
C TYR A 165 -15.87 3.26 -19.51
N LYS A 166 -16.17 2.42 -18.51
CA LYS A 166 -16.78 2.84 -17.26
C LYS A 166 -15.69 3.07 -16.21
N ILE A 167 -15.70 4.24 -15.62
CA ILE A 167 -14.73 4.71 -14.63
C ILE A 167 -15.46 5.05 -13.34
N HIS A 168 -14.99 4.52 -12.20
CA HIS A 168 -15.58 4.81 -10.89
C HIS A 168 -14.52 5.40 -9.95
N PRO A 169 -14.38 6.74 -9.88
CA PRO A 169 -13.51 7.41 -8.93
C PRO A 169 -14.05 7.33 -7.51
N GLY A 170 -13.16 7.28 -6.52
CA GLY A 170 -13.51 7.32 -5.10
C GLY A 170 -13.95 6.01 -4.49
N LYS A 171 -13.70 4.86 -5.14
CA LYS A 171 -13.91 3.55 -4.50
C LYS A 171 -13.18 3.48 -3.16
N VAL A 172 -11.96 4.01 -3.12
CA VAL A 172 -11.20 4.31 -1.90
C VAL A 172 -10.89 5.79 -1.93
N PHE A 173 -11.13 6.48 -0.83
CA PHE A 173 -10.66 7.84 -0.59
C PHE A 173 -10.29 7.99 0.88
N ILE A 174 -9.01 8.22 1.14
CA ILE A 174 -8.47 8.53 2.45
C ILE A 174 -7.87 9.92 2.43
N TYR A 175 -8.10 10.67 3.49
CA TYR A 175 -7.60 12.03 3.69
C TYR A 175 -7.24 12.23 5.15
N ASP A 176 -6.16 12.93 5.40
CA ASP A 176 -5.82 13.48 6.71
C ASP A 176 -5.15 14.84 6.57
N ASP A 177 -5.22 15.62 7.64
CA ASP A 177 -4.63 16.96 7.71
C ASP A 177 -4.26 17.32 9.13
N ILE A 178 -3.39 18.32 9.26
CA ILE A 178 -3.02 18.93 10.53
C ILE A 178 -2.62 20.39 10.33
N LYS A 179 -3.00 21.24 11.30
CA LYS A 179 -2.34 22.53 11.49
C LYS A 179 -1.15 22.29 12.41
N VAL A 180 0.05 22.52 11.90
CA VAL A 180 1.30 22.24 12.60
C VAL A 180 1.48 23.21 13.77
N ASN A 181 1.58 22.69 14.99
CA ASN A 181 1.78 23.47 16.22
C ASN A 181 3.22 23.42 16.71
N GLN A 182 3.95 22.34 16.39
CA GLN A 182 5.38 22.20 16.71
C GLN A 182 6.26 22.74 15.58
N GLU A 183 7.59 22.58 15.68
CA GLU A 183 8.53 23.08 14.68
C GLU A 183 8.29 22.46 13.30
N HIS A 184 7.97 21.16 13.29
CA HIS A 184 7.74 20.36 12.09
C HIS A 184 6.50 19.48 12.25
N GLY A 185 5.78 19.27 11.16
CA GLY A 185 4.66 18.35 11.08
C GLY A 185 4.74 17.50 9.81
N SER A 186 4.17 16.30 9.89
CA SER A 186 4.01 15.38 8.75
C SER A 186 2.62 14.77 8.76
N VAL A 187 2.04 14.60 7.57
CA VAL A 187 0.78 13.88 7.34
C VAL A 187 1.02 12.81 6.30
N PHE A 188 0.45 11.65 6.51
CA PHE A 188 0.64 10.47 5.69
C PHE A 188 -0.69 9.75 5.44
N CYS A 189 -1.00 9.40 4.18
CA CYS A 189 -2.11 8.55 3.77
C CYS A 189 -1.60 7.47 2.84
N ALA A 190 -1.94 6.19 3.07
CA ALA A 190 -1.41 5.10 2.26
C ALA A 190 -2.38 3.94 2.04
N ILE A 191 -2.18 3.27 0.89
CA ILE A 191 -2.64 1.92 0.58
C ILE A 191 -1.44 1.01 0.78
N CYS A 192 -1.48 0.11 1.77
CA CYS A 192 -0.38 -0.75 2.17
C CYS A 192 -0.61 -2.19 1.68
N PHE A 193 0.24 -2.70 0.80
CA PHE A 193 0.14 -4.07 0.29
C PHE A 193 0.89 -5.04 1.18
N ILE A 194 0.23 -6.16 1.53
CA ILE A 194 0.77 -7.15 2.49
C ILE A 194 0.82 -8.57 1.95
N SER A 195 0.28 -8.81 0.76
CA SER A 195 0.39 -10.11 0.09
C SER A 195 0.44 -9.96 -1.42
N TYR A 196 0.97 -10.99 -2.09
CA TYR A 196 1.28 -10.96 -3.50
C TYR A 196 0.89 -12.27 -4.18
N ARG A 197 0.47 -12.18 -5.44
CA ARG A 197 0.28 -13.32 -6.34
C ARG A 197 1.46 -13.40 -7.29
N TYR A 198 1.83 -14.61 -7.66
CA TYR A 198 2.85 -14.91 -8.66
C TYR A 198 2.19 -15.62 -9.85
N PRO A 199 1.71 -14.89 -10.89
CA PRO A 199 0.91 -15.45 -11.97
C PRO A 199 1.59 -16.60 -12.72
N HIS A 200 2.91 -16.55 -12.81
CA HIS A 200 3.69 -17.57 -13.52
C HIS A 200 3.86 -18.88 -12.75
N LEU A 201 3.55 -18.91 -11.45
CA LEU A 201 3.59 -20.14 -10.66
C LEU A 201 2.32 -20.98 -10.82
N SER A 202 1.20 -20.40 -11.27
CA SER A 202 -0.08 -21.10 -11.42
C SER A 202 -0.18 -21.94 -12.68
N ASN A 203 0.65 -21.68 -13.70
CA ASN A 203 0.64 -22.38 -14.98
C ASN A 203 1.89 -23.23 -15.23
N SER A 204 2.83 -23.23 -14.29
CA SER A 204 4.06 -23.96 -14.46
C SER A 204 3.90 -25.39 -13.94
N GLN A 205 4.10 -26.34 -14.81
CA GLN A 205 4.65 -27.63 -14.45
C GLN A 205 6.10 -27.45 -13.91
N ASP A 206 6.40 -26.28 -13.31
CA ASP A 206 7.70 -25.97 -12.76
C ASP A 206 7.90 -26.80 -11.49
N VAL A 207 8.46 -27.96 -11.75
CA VAL A 207 8.94 -28.96 -10.79
C VAL A 207 9.77 -28.34 -9.67
N TYR A 208 10.36 -27.16 -9.89
CA TYR A 208 11.19 -26.46 -8.92
C TYR A 208 10.43 -25.86 -7.73
N ALA A 209 9.28 -25.27 -7.93
CA ALA A 209 8.49 -24.71 -6.85
C ALA A 209 7.91 -25.82 -5.93
N ASN A 210 7.44 -26.91 -6.50
CA ASN A 210 6.88 -28.03 -5.74
C ASN A 210 7.94 -28.83 -4.97
N VAL A 211 9.14 -29.00 -5.53
CA VAL A 211 10.22 -29.77 -4.89
C VAL A 211 10.79 -29.03 -3.67
N ASN A 212 10.94 -27.70 -3.72
CA ASN A 212 11.54 -26.94 -2.62
C ASN A 212 10.56 -26.68 -1.48
N ILE A 213 9.29 -26.43 -1.74
CA ILE A 213 8.27 -26.26 -0.68
C ILE A 213 8.14 -27.56 0.13
N ASN A 214 8.09 -28.71 -0.52
CA ASN A 214 8.00 -30.00 0.14
C ASN A 214 9.26 -30.34 0.95
N LYS A 215 10.47 -30.01 0.47
CA LYS A 215 11.72 -30.17 1.23
C LYS A 215 11.81 -29.23 2.42
N SER A 216 11.38 -27.99 2.33
CA SER A 216 11.36 -27.05 3.45
C SER A 216 10.38 -27.48 4.54
N ILE A 217 9.21 -27.98 4.18
CA ILE A 217 8.23 -28.54 5.13
C ILE A 217 8.77 -29.82 5.77
N ALA A 218 9.44 -30.69 5.01
CA ALA A 218 10.08 -31.90 5.53
C ALA A 218 11.21 -31.57 6.51
N PHE A 219 12.01 -30.53 6.25
CA PHE A 219 13.08 -30.07 7.12
C PHE A 219 12.57 -29.52 8.47
N VAL A 220 11.47 -28.77 8.45
CA VAL A 220 10.83 -28.25 9.67
C VAL A 220 10.24 -29.39 10.51
N LYS A 221 9.62 -30.40 9.88
CA LYS A 221 9.09 -31.58 10.57
C LYS A 221 10.21 -32.42 11.19
N HIS A 222 11.33 -32.59 10.50
CA HIS A 222 12.48 -33.37 10.99
C HIS A 222 13.12 -32.71 12.23
N ASN A 223 13.30 -31.39 12.22
CA ASN A 223 13.84 -30.66 13.36
C ASN A 223 12.93 -30.69 14.61
N LYS A 224 11.59 -30.71 14.44
CA LYS A 224 10.64 -30.90 15.56
C LYS A 224 10.77 -32.30 16.18
N THR A 225 10.98 -33.33 15.37
CA THR A 225 11.15 -34.73 15.84
C THR A 225 12.47 -34.92 16.59
N MET A 226 13.54 -34.24 16.18
CA MET A 226 14.84 -34.27 16.85
C MET A 226 14.83 -33.57 18.21
N LYS A 227 14.13 -32.43 18.35
CA LYS A 227 13.99 -31.75 19.64
C LYS A 227 13.20 -32.60 20.65
N ASN A 228 12.19 -33.32 20.23
CA ASN A 228 11.42 -34.21 21.11
C ASN A 228 12.18 -35.47 21.55
N LYS A 229 13.17 -35.95 20.76
CA LYS A 229 14.02 -37.09 21.17
C LYS A 229 15.10 -36.69 22.16
N ARG A 230 15.61 -35.47 22.14
CA ARG A 230 16.61 -34.97 23.13
C ARG A 230 15.98 -34.67 24.50
N GLY A 231 14.72 -34.29 24.56
CA GLY A 231 14.00 -34.05 25.84
C GLY A 231 13.66 -35.30 26.64
N LYS A 232 13.72 -36.52 26.09
CA LYS A 232 13.41 -37.77 26.77
C LYS A 232 14.60 -38.54 27.36
N LYS A 233 15.84 -38.05 27.21
CA LYS A 233 17.01 -38.75 27.70
C LYS A 233 17.56 -38.28 29.05
N HIS A 234 16.93 -37.33 29.74
CA HIS A 234 17.41 -36.82 31.03
C HIS A 234 16.42 -37.02 32.20
N GLY A 235 15.59 -38.05 32.15
CA GLY A 235 14.69 -38.38 33.22
C GLY A 235 14.73 -39.84 33.65
N LYS A 236 15.91 -40.36 34.04
CA LYS A 236 16.06 -41.58 34.86
C LYS A 236 17.48 -41.61 35.41
N LYS A 237 17.65 -41.04 36.59
CA LYS A 237 18.45 -41.57 37.68
C LYS A 237 17.97 -40.95 39.00
#